data_77402e7f913246feaab26ff5c63b0830
#
_entry.id   77402e7f913246feaab26ff5c63b0830
#
_cell.length_a   1.000
_cell.length_b   1.000
_cell.length_c   1.000
_cell.angle_alpha   90.00
_cell.angle_beta   90.00
_cell.angle_gamma   90.00
#
_symmetry.space_group_name_H-M   'P 1'
#
loop_
_entity.id
_entity.type
_entity.pdbx_description
1 polymer ?
#
loop_
_entity_poly.entity_id
_entity_poly.type
_entity_poly.pdbx_seq_one_letter_code
_entity_poly.pdbx_strand_id
1 'polypeptide(L)'
;MSSKIKKNILKLKESSTLVINEKSKELISQGKKVYQFGFGQSPFPVPEKIVETLKQNAHRKEYLPVQGLPELREKISKYLFKETGNSYPKENILITPGSKEAMLLTHIAFNGDILIPAPGWVSYEPQAEVGSNKFHWIETSKSNNWYPTAKELENKIKKIGKKKNLILIL
;
A
#
# COMPACT_ATOMS: atom_id res chain seq x y z
N MET A 1 -9.54 11.21 32.40
CA MET A 1 -8.32 11.79 31.75
C MET A 1 -8.53 11.75 30.25
N SER A 2 -8.40 12.88 29.54
CA SER A 2 -8.48 12.88 28.09
C SER A 2 -7.23 12.19 27.52
N SER A 3 -7.42 11.22 26.63
CA SER A 3 -6.30 10.52 26.00
C SER A 3 -5.43 11.51 25.22
N LYS A 4 -4.12 11.47 25.41
CA LYS A 4 -3.14 12.25 24.63
C LYS A 4 -2.98 11.72 23.20
N ILE A 5 -3.58 10.58 22.88
CA ILE A 5 -3.53 9.93 21.56
C ILE A 5 -4.79 10.27 20.78
N LYS A 6 -4.65 10.52 19.49
CA LYS A 6 -5.77 10.80 18.58
C LYS A 6 -6.80 9.66 18.63
N LYS A 7 -8.09 9.99 18.62
CA LYS A 7 -9.19 9.01 18.71
C LYS A 7 -9.20 8.00 17.56
N ASN A 8 -8.83 8.39 16.36
CA ASN A 8 -8.74 7.49 15.21
C ASN A 8 -7.61 6.45 15.38
N ILE A 9 -6.49 6.84 16.01
CA ILE A 9 -5.38 5.91 16.29
C ILE A 9 -5.77 4.89 17.39
N LEU A 10 -6.52 5.30 18.39
CA LEU A 10 -6.99 4.39 19.46
C LEU A 10 -7.97 3.31 18.96
N LYS A 11 -8.56 3.50 17.79
CA LYS A 11 -9.50 2.54 17.17
C LYS A 11 -8.79 1.48 16.34
N LEU A 12 -7.53 1.70 15.97
CA LEU A 12 -6.78 0.76 15.15
C LEU A 12 -6.64 -0.59 15.88
N LYS A 13 -6.92 -1.65 15.15
CA LYS A 13 -6.73 -3.02 15.61
C LYS A 13 -5.34 -3.51 15.22
N GLU A 14 -4.87 -4.56 15.89
CA GLU A 14 -3.67 -5.27 15.47
C GLU A 14 -3.79 -5.76 14.02
N SER A 15 -2.65 -5.79 13.32
CA SER A 15 -2.61 -6.30 11.96
C SER A 15 -2.98 -7.78 11.94
N SER A 16 -4.06 -8.13 11.26
CA SER A 16 -4.51 -9.53 11.11
C SER A 16 -3.42 -10.43 10.52
N THR A 17 -2.56 -9.90 9.66
CA THR A 17 -1.40 -10.64 9.11
C THR A 17 -0.38 -11.03 10.19
N LEU A 18 -0.12 -10.15 11.15
CA LEU A 18 0.78 -10.44 12.28
C LEU A 18 0.17 -11.50 13.19
N VAL A 19 -1.11 -11.32 13.57
CA VAL A 19 -1.86 -12.27 14.41
C VAL A 19 -1.88 -13.66 13.78
N ILE A 20 -2.17 -13.77 12.48
CA ILE A 20 -2.17 -15.05 11.75
C ILE A 20 -0.77 -15.68 11.75
N ASN A 21 0.28 -14.88 11.57
CA ASN A 21 1.65 -15.39 11.57
C ASN A 21 2.07 -15.91 12.95
N GLU A 22 1.76 -15.19 14.02
CA GLU A 22 2.03 -15.63 15.40
C GLU A 22 1.27 -16.91 15.73
N LYS A 23 -0.01 -17.00 15.35
CA LYS A 23 -0.81 -18.20 15.54
C LYS A 23 -0.26 -19.39 14.72
N SER A 24 0.23 -19.14 13.52
CA SER A 24 0.87 -20.18 12.71
C SER A 24 2.14 -20.73 13.39
N LYS A 25 2.98 -19.85 13.94
CA LYS A 25 4.19 -20.24 14.68
C LYS A 25 3.85 -21.05 15.94
N GLU A 26 2.82 -20.64 16.69
CA GLU A 26 2.34 -21.36 17.85
C GLU A 26 1.89 -22.78 17.51
N LEU A 27 1.08 -22.94 16.45
CA LEU A 27 0.61 -24.24 16.00
C LEU A 27 1.76 -25.14 15.53
N ILE A 28 2.74 -24.60 14.83
CA ILE A 28 3.94 -25.34 14.40
C ILE A 28 4.74 -25.81 15.61
N SER A 29 4.92 -24.95 16.63
CA SER A 29 5.63 -25.33 17.88
C SER A 29 4.95 -26.46 18.65
N GLN A 30 3.62 -26.61 18.47
CA GLN A 30 2.81 -27.71 19.00
C GLN A 30 2.87 -29.00 18.14
N GLY A 31 3.73 -29.04 17.12
CA GLY A 31 3.88 -30.18 16.20
C GLY A 31 2.78 -30.31 15.15
N LYS A 32 1.92 -29.29 14.98
CA LYS A 32 0.85 -29.30 13.98
C LYS A 32 1.38 -28.94 12.61
N LYS A 33 0.88 -29.62 11.57
CA LYS A 33 1.16 -29.27 10.17
C LYS A 33 0.37 -28.00 9.81
N VAL A 34 1.07 -26.92 9.45
CA VAL A 34 0.44 -25.65 9.08
C VAL A 34 0.91 -25.23 7.69
N TYR A 35 -0.04 -24.89 6.82
CA TYR A 35 0.22 -24.29 5.52
C TYR A 35 0.15 -22.76 5.67
N GLN A 36 1.28 -22.08 5.52
CA GLN A 36 1.40 -20.65 5.80
C GLN A 36 1.05 -19.81 4.56
N PHE A 37 -0.12 -19.19 4.57
CA PHE A 37 -0.57 -18.24 3.54
C PHE A 37 -0.80 -16.82 4.09
N GLY A 38 -0.27 -16.53 5.29
CA GLY A 38 -0.47 -15.25 5.98
C GLY A 38 0.33 -14.09 5.40
N PHE A 39 1.49 -14.36 4.80
CA PHE A 39 2.34 -13.36 4.17
C PHE A 39 2.51 -13.61 2.68
N GLY A 40 2.36 -12.56 1.87
CA GLY A 40 2.73 -12.56 0.46
C GLY A 40 4.23 -12.34 0.24
N GLN A 41 5.08 -13.03 1.00
CA GLN A 41 6.53 -12.93 0.85
C GLN A 41 7.03 -13.80 -0.29
N SER A 42 7.87 -13.22 -1.15
CA SER A 42 8.52 -14.00 -2.23
C SER A 42 9.35 -15.16 -1.65
N PRO A 43 9.18 -16.39 -2.15
CA PRO A 43 10.00 -17.52 -1.76
C PRO A 43 11.40 -17.52 -2.41
N PHE A 44 11.63 -16.66 -3.40
CA PHE A 44 12.87 -16.58 -4.13
C PHE A 44 13.91 -15.73 -3.38
N PRO A 45 15.20 -16.07 -3.45
CA PRO A 45 16.26 -15.24 -2.89
C PRO A 45 16.34 -13.89 -3.62
N VAL A 46 16.94 -12.90 -2.97
CA VAL A 46 17.26 -11.63 -3.62
C VAL A 46 18.28 -11.92 -4.74
N PRO A 47 18.06 -11.40 -5.97
CA PRO A 47 19.02 -11.59 -7.07
C PRO A 47 20.43 -11.14 -6.70
N GLU A 48 21.43 -11.96 -7.01
CA GLU A 48 22.82 -11.74 -6.60
C GLU A 48 23.35 -10.36 -7.00
N LYS A 49 23.02 -9.89 -8.20
CA LYS A 49 23.39 -8.54 -8.67
C LYS A 49 22.90 -7.42 -7.72
N ILE A 50 21.74 -7.58 -7.10
CA ILE A 50 21.21 -6.60 -6.14
C ILE A 50 22.02 -6.68 -4.84
N VAL A 51 22.30 -7.89 -4.36
CA VAL A 51 23.11 -8.13 -3.16
C VAL A 51 24.49 -7.51 -3.31
N GLU A 52 25.18 -7.79 -4.40
CA GLU A 52 26.52 -7.25 -4.69
C GLU A 52 26.51 -5.73 -4.84
N THR A 53 25.51 -5.16 -5.52
CA THR A 53 25.38 -3.72 -5.64
C THR A 53 25.17 -3.05 -4.26
N LEU A 54 24.38 -3.65 -3.39
CA LEU A 54 24.19 -3.17 -2.02
C LEU A 54 25.51 -3.18 -1.23
N LYS A 55 26.24 -4.29 -1.27
CA LYS A 55 27.58 -4.41 -0.61
C LYS A 55 28.53 -3.33 -1.09
N GLN A 56 28.61 -3.10 -2.40
CA GLN A 56 29.50 -2.10 -3.01
C GLN A 56 29.13 -0.66 -2.62
N ASN A 57 27.88 -0.39 -2.29
CA ASN A 57 27.39 0.95 -1.96
C ASN A 57 27.05 1.13 -0.47
N ALA A 58 27.24 0.13 0.38
CA ALA A 58 26.90 0.19 1.81
C ALA A 58 27.68 1.26 2.60
N HIS A 59 28.83 1.71 2.10
CA HIS A 59 29.64 2.76 2.69
C HIS A 59 29.12 4.18 2.43
N ARG A 60 28.18 4.35 1.48
CA ARG A 60 27.63 5.66 1.12
C ARG A 60 26.72 6.16 2.26
N LYS A 61 26.98 7.37 2.72
CA LYS A 61 26.32 7.98 3.89
C LYS A 61 25.66 9.32 3.59
N GLU A 62 25.73 9.79 2.36
CA GLU A 62 25.23 11.08 1.94
C GLU A 62 23.71 11.13 2.02
N TYR A 63 23.15 12.26 2.46
CA TYR A 63 21.73 12.53 2.35
C TYR A 63 21.31 12.66 0.88
N LEU A 64 20.26 11.99 0.53
CA LEU A 64 19.63 12.14 -0.79
C LEU A 64 18.60 13.28 -0.79
N PRO A 65 18.28 13.83 -1.98
CA PRO A 65 17.11 14.70 -2.11
C PRO A 65 15.84 14.03 -1.57
N VAL A 66 14.92 14.82 -1.04
CA VAL A 66 13.64 14.30 -0.45
C VAL A 66 12.88 13.39 -1.41
N GLN A 67 12.92 13.69 -2.71
CA GLN A 67 12.28 12.87 -3.74
C GLN A 67 13.03 11.57 -4.06
N GLY A 68 14.21 11.35 -3.49
CA GLY A 68 15.06 10.20 -3.78
C GLY A 68 16.11 10.47 -4.85
N LEU A 69 16.93 9.45 -5.12
CA LEU A 69 18.09 9.53 -6.03
C LEU A 69 17.65 9.95 -7.45
N PRO A 70 18.17 11.07 -8.00
CA PRO A 70 17.76 11.60 -9.30
C PRO A 70 17.92 10.62 -10.45
N GLU A 71 19.02 9.86 -10.48
CA GLU A 71 19.29 8.85 -11.50
C GLU A 71 18.31 7.68 -11.45
N LEU A 72 17.86 7.29 -10.25
CA LEU A 72 16.83 6.26 -10.08
C LEU A 72 15.48 6.75 -10.63
N ARG A 73 15.11 7.97 -10.29
CA ARG A 73 13.85 8.58 -10.78
C ARG A 73 13.84 8.72 -12.31
N GLU A 74 14.96 9.09 -12.90
CA GLU A 74 15.10 9.16 -14.36
C GLU A 74 14.97 7.78 -15.02
N LYS A 75 15.60 6.75 -14.44
CA LYS A 75 15.48 5.38 -14.95
C LYS A 75 14.06 4.83 -14.80
N ILE A 76 13.36 5.14 -13.71
CA ILE A 76 11.95 4.79 -13.52
C ILE A 76 11.08 5.50 -14.56
N SER A 77 11.29 6.77 -14.83
CA SER A 77 10.59 7.51 -15.88
C SER A 77 10.71 6.83 -17.25
N LYS A 78 11.93 6.48 -17.65
CA LYS A 78 12.21 5.76 -18.91
C LYS A 78 11.58 4.37 -18.93
N TYR A 79 11.63 3.64 -17.82
CA TYR A 79 11.03 2.31 -17.69
C TYR A 79 9.51 2.38 -17.84
N LEU A 80 8.85 3.28 -17.13
CA LEU A 80 7.40 3.46 -17.21
C LEU A 80 6.95 3.84 -18.62
N PHE A 81 7.68 4.72 -19.29
CA PHE A 81 7.39 5.05 -20.69
C PHE A 81 7.47 3.83 -21.60
N LYS A 82 8.51 3.00 -21.44
CA LYS A 82 8.68 1.77 -22.22
C LYS A 82 7.54 0.77 -21.98
N GLU A 83 7.11 0.59 -20.73
CA GLU A 83 6.12 -0.43 -20.35
C GLU A 83 4.67 0.02 -20.64
N THR A 84 4.38 1.32 -20.50
CA THR A 84 2.98 1.81 -20.55
C THR A 84 2.70 2.76 -21.71
N GLY A 85 3.73 3.27 -22.39
CA GLY A 85 3.61 4.34 -23.40
C GLY A 85 3.34 5.73 -22.80
N ASN A 86 3.17 5.84 -21.47
CA ASN A 86 2.88 7.11 -20.81
C ASN A 86 4.15 7.77 -20.27
N SER A 87 4.27 9.07 -20.48
CA SER A 87 5.42 9.85 -20.01
C SER A 87 5.15 10.37 -18.59
N TYR A 88 6.03 10.01 -17.67
CA TYR A 88 6.06 10.51 -16.29
C TYR A 88 7.41 11.20 -16.08
N PRO A 89 7.48 12.55 -16.07
CA PRO A 89 8.72 13.27 -15.79
C PRO A 89 9.31 12.85 -14.45
N LYS A 90 10.63 12.80 -14.34
CA LYS A 90 11.31 12.41 -13.08
C LYS A 90 10.94 13.30 -11.89
N GLU A 91 10.50 14.52 -12.14
CA GLU A 91 10.02 15.49 -11.15
C GLU A 91 8.72 15.04 -10.49
N ASN A 92 7.94 14.18 -11.16
CA ASN A 92 6.69 13.62 -10.68
C ASN A 92 6.86 12.23 -10.03
N ILE A 93 8.11 11.81 -9.81
CA ILE A 93 8.45 10.51 -9.20
C ILE A 93 9.04 10.76 -7.82
N LEU A 94 8.44 10.16 -6.81
CA LEU A 94 8.90 10.14 -5.43
C LEU A 94 9.31 8.71 -5.05
N ILE A 95 10.52 8.56 -4.53
CA ILE A 95 11.01 7.27 -4.01
C ILE A 95 10.67 7.17 -2.52
N THR A 96 10.07 6.07 -2.13
CA THR A 96 9.69 5.79 -0.74
C THR A 96 10.20 4.41 -0.31
N PRO A 97 10.32 4.13 1.00
CA PRO A 97 10.65 2.80 1.51
C PRO A 97 9.48 1.81 1.31
N GLY A 98 9.10 1.60 0.05
CA GLY A 98 8.01 0.73 -0.36
C GLY A 98 6.66 1.43 -0.52
N SER A 99 5.74 0.76 -1.25
CA SER A 99 4.40 1.27 -1.57
C SER A 99 3.52 1.52 -0.35
N LYS A 100 3.77 0.82 0.75
CA LYS A 100 3.00 0.98 1.99
C LYS A 100 3.14 2.38 2.57
N GLU A 101 4.36 2.93 2.58
CA GLU A 101 4.62 4.31 3.01
C GLU A 101 4.07 5.31 1.99
N ALA A 102 4.29 5.08 0.69
CA ALA A 102 3.76 5.94 -0.36
C ALA A 102 2.24 6.14 -0.24
N MET A 103 1.50 5.06 0.01
CA MET A 103 0.06 5.13 0.22
C MET A 103 -0.31 5.90 1.49
N LEU A 104 0.40 5.67 2.60
CA LEU A 104 0.14 6.40 3.84
C LEU A 104 0.35 7.90 3.64
N LEU A 105 1.45 8.31 3.00
CA LEU A 105 1.73 9.71 2.69
C LEU A 105 0.65 10.30 1.77
N THR A 106 0.18 9.52 0.79
CA THR A 106 -0.93 9.93 -0.08
C THR A 106 -2.21 10.16 0.72
N HIS A 107 -2.57 9.25 1.64
CA HIS A 107 -3.75 9.41 2.49
C HIS A 107 -3.64 10.63 3.41
N ILE A 108 -2.47 10.87 4.00
CA ILE A 108 -2.24 12.04 4.86
C ILE A 108 -2.34 13.36 4.07
N ALA A 109 -1.83 13.38 2.84
CA ALA A 109 -1.81 14.57 1.99
C ALA A 109 -3.16 14.85 1.30
N PHE A 110 -4.01 13.82 1.14
CA PHE A 110 -5.24 13.92 0.37
C PHE A 110 -6.43 14.34 1.23
N ASN A 111 -7.12 15.39 0.78
CA ASN A 111 -8.36 15.84 1.40
C ASN A 111 -9.57 15.27 0.63
N GLY A 112 -10.04 14.10 1.03
CA GLY A 112 -11.17 13.42 0.39
C GLY A 112 -11.44 12.05 0.97
N ASP A 113 -12.32 11.30 0.33
CA ASP A 113 -12.69 9.94 0.73
C ASP A 113 -11.97 8.89 -0.13
N ILE A 114 -11.76 7.71 0.44
CA ILE A 114 -11.06 6.59 -0.21
C ILE A 114 -12.05 5.49 -0.58
N LEU A 115 -12.01 5.05 -1.82
CA LEU A 115 -12.79 3.92 -2.33
C LEU A 115 -11.92 2.67 -2.37
N ILE A 116 -12.35 1.60 -1.72
CA ILE A 116 -11.59 0.37 -1.59
C ILE A 116 -12.43 -0.80 -2.12
N PRO A 117 -12.04 -1.45 -3.22
CA PRO A 117 -12.69 -2.68 -3.68
C PRO A 117 -12.50 -3.82 -2.65
N ALA A 118 -13.54 -4.59 -2.43
CA ALA A 118 -13.51 -5.76 -1.57
C ALA A 118 -13.55 -7.05 -2.43
N PRO A 119 -12.62 -8.02 -2.21
CA PRO A 119 -11.60 -8.05 -1.15
C PRO A 119 -10.46 -7.07 -1.43
N GLY A 120 -9.95 -6.43 -0.38
CA GLY A 120 -8.82 -5.49 -0.44
C GLY A 120 -7.72 -5.85 0.55
N TRP A 121 -6.54 -5.28 0.35
CA TRP A 121 -5.44 -5.48 1.28
C TRP A 121 -5.75 -4.90 2.66
N VAL A 122 -5.43 -5.65 3.69
CA VAL A 122 -5.74 -5.35 5.11
C VAL A 122 -5.18 -4.01 5.63
N SER A 123 -4.24 -3.39 4.92
CA SER A 123 -3.65 -2.11 5.31
C SER A 123 -4.38 -0.88 4.76
N TYR A 124 -5.25 -1.02 3.76
CA TYR A 124 -5.91 0.13 3.14
C TYR A 124 -6.80 0.89 4.11
N GLU A 125 -7.69 0.19 4.81
CA GLU A 125 -8.60 0.78 5.80
C GLU A 125 -7.84 1.46 6.96
N PRO A 126 -6.88 0.78 7.66
CA PRO A 126 -6.10 1.42 8.72
C PRO A 126 -5.32 2.65 8.26
N GLN A 127 -4.79 2.65 7.04
CA GLN A 127 -4.07 3.81 6.51
C GLN A 127 -5.01 4.99 6.24
N ALA A 128 -6.19 4.74 5.69
CA ALA A 128 -7.21 5.77 5.53
C ALA A 128 -7.61 6.39 6.89
N GLU A 129 -7.79 5.55 7.93
CA GLU A 129 -8.06 6.03 9.29
C GLU A 129 -6.92 6.88 9.86
N VAL A 130 -5.66 6.48 9.68
CA VAL A 130 -4.49 7.28 10.10
C VAL A 130 -4.46 8.63 9.37
N GLY A 131 -4.74 8.64 8.07
CA GLY A 131 -4.87 9.86 7.26
C GLY A 131 -6.10 10.71 7.62
N SER A 132 -6.99 10.21 8.49
CA SER A 132 -8.29 10.84 8.80
C SER A 132 -9.25 10.95 7.61
N ASN A 133 -9.05 10.11 6.59
CA ASN A 133 -9.94 10.00 5.44
C ASN A 133 -11.11 9.06 5.78
N LYS A 134 -12.31 9.38 5.28
CA LYS A 134 -13.37 8.39 5.23
C LYS A 134 -13.08 7.37 4.16
N PHE A 135 -13.35 6.10 4.41
CA PHE A 135 -13.21 5.05 3.42
C PHE A 135 -14.56 4.38 3.15
N HIS A 136 -14.70 3.84 1.95
CA HIS A 136 -15.92 3.20 1.49
C HIS A 136 -15.56 1.93 0.73
N TRP A 137 -15.98 0.79 1.26
CA TRP A 137 -15.87 -0.48 0.57
C TRP A 137 -16.78 -0.53 -0.65
N ILE A 138 -16.26 -1.03 -1.76
CA ILE A 138 -17.02 -1.33 -2.98
C ILE A 138 -17.09 -2.85 -3.06
N GLU A 139 -18.29 -3.40 -2.99
CA GLU A 139 -18.48 -4.83 -3.20
C GLU A 139 -18.14 -5.18 -4.64
N THR A 140 -17.36 -6.23 -4.82
CA THR A 140 -16.97 -6.78 -6.12
C THR A 140 -17.28 -8.27 -6.15
N SER A 141 -17.20 -8.90 -7.33
CA SER A 141 -17.53 -10.30 -7.50
C SER A 141 -16.52 -11.05 -8.35
N LYS A 142 -16.51 -12.37 -8.22
CA LYS A 142 -15.69 -13.26 -9.04
C LYS A 142 -15.99 -13.12 -10.54
N SER A 143 -17.24 -12.82 -10.93
CA SER A 143 -17.62 -12.61 -12.33
C SER A 143 -16.90 -11.45 -13.01
N ASN A 144 -16.43 -10.47 -12.22
CA ASN A 144 -15.67 -9.32 -12.68
C ASN A 144 -14.20 -9.38 -12.25
N ASN A 145 -13.68 -10.58 -11.99
CA ASN A 145 -12.29 -10.77 -11.53
C ASN A 145 -11.93 -9.92 -10.30
N TRP A 146 -12.90 -9.67 -9.42
CA TRP A 146 -12.76 -8.84 -8.22
C TRP A 146 -12.40 -7.37 -8.49
N TYR A 147 -12.69 -6.87 -9.70
CA TYR A 147 -12.62 -5.45 -10.04
C TYR A 147 -14.02 -4.81 -10.01
N PRO A 148 -14.15 -3.57 -9.55
CA PRO A 148 -15.42 -2.88 -9.57
C PRO A 148 -15.83 -2.54 -11.01
N THR A 149 -17.09 -2.76 -11.33
CA THR A 149 -17.68 -2.29 -12.59
C THR A 149 -17.94 -0.78 -12.54
N ALA A 150 -18.05 -0.14 -13.70
CA ALA A 150 -18.41 1.26 -13.80
C ALA A 150 -19.76 1.56 -13.09
N LYS A 151 -20.71 0.64 -13.17
CA LYS A 151 -22.02 0.77 -12.50
C LYS A 151 -21.93 0.72 -10.98
N GLU A 152 -21.10 -0.18 -10.44
CA GLU A 152 -20.85 -0.28 -8.99
C GLU A 152 -20.18 0.99 -8.46
N LEU A 153 -19.17 1.49 -9.19
CA LEU A 153 -18.50 2.75 -8.88
C LEU A 153 -19.47 3.93 -8.92
N GLU A 154 -20.25 4.05 -9.99
CA GLU A 154 -21.24 5.12 -10.13
C GLU A 154 -22.27 5.12 -8.99
N ASN A 155 -22.81 3.95 -8.66
CA ASN A 155 -23.74 3.78 -7.56
C ASN A 155 -23.12 4.16 -6.22
N LYS A 156 -21.86 3.79 -5.98
CA LYS A 156 -21.13 4.14 -4.75
C LYS A 156 -20.90 5.64 -4.67
N ILE A 157 -20.43 6.26 -5.75
CA ILE A 157 -20.20 7.72 -5.82
C ILE A 157 -21.50 8.51 -5.61
N LYS A 158 -22.62 8.08 -6.20
CA LYS A 158 -23.93 8.69 -5.97
C LYS A 158 -24.33 8.66 -4.49
N LYS A 159 -24.08 7.54 -3.79
CA LYS A 159 -24.38 7.40 -2.34
C LYS A 159 -23.50 8.29 -1.47
N ILE A 160 -22.25 8.50 -1.85
CA ILE A 160 -21.28 9.34 -1.11
C ILE A 160 -21.60 10.83 -1.30
N GLY A 161 -22.11 11.21 -2.48
CA GLY A 161 -22.40 12.58 -2.87
C GLY A 161 -21.33 13.20 -3.78
N LYS A 162 -21.76 13.87 -4.83
CA LYS A 162 -20.95 14.36 -5.96
C LYS A 162 -19.90 15.45 -5.64
N LYS A 163 -19.89 16.00 -4.43
CA LYS A 163 -19.01 17.15 -4.07
C LYS A 163 -17.69 16.77 -3.39
N LYS A 164 -17.35 15.48 -3.31
CA LYS A 164 -16.13 15.03 -2.61
C LYS A 164 -15.04 14.63 -3.58
N ASN A 165 -13.81 14.95 -3.22
CA ASN A 165 -12.64 14.37 -3.85
C ASN A 165 -12.56 12.89 -3.48
N LEU A 166 -12.23 12.03 -4.43
CA LEU A 166 -12.21 10.58 -4.24
C LEU A 166 -10.90 10.00 -4.78
N ILE A 167 -10.30 9.09 -4.02
CA ILE A 167 -9.26 8.18 -4.51
C ILE A 167 -9.86 6.79 -4.61
N LEU A 168 -9.71 6.15 -5.76
CA LEU A 168 -9.98 4.73 -5.95
C LEU A 168 -8.66 3.98 -5.90
N ILE A 169 -8.58 2.99 -5.01
CA ILE A 169 -7.45 2.05 -4.96
C ILE A 169 -7.81 0.86 -5.86
N LEU A 170 -6.92 0.49 -6.79
CA LEU A 170 -7.09 -0.66 -7.70
C LEU A 170 -5.93 -1.64 -7.56
#